data_1be1d17426f961c881ff7653169d18e3
#
_entry.id   1be1d17426f961c881ff7653169d18e3
#
_cell.length_a   1.000
_cell.length_b   1.000
_cell.length_c   1.000
_cell.angle_alpha   90.00
_cell.angle_beta   90.00
_cell.angle_gamma   90.00
#
_symmetry.space_group_name_H-M   'P 1'
#
loop_
_entity.id
_entity.type
_entity.pdbx_description
1 polymer ?
#
loop_
_entity_poly.entity_id
_entity_poly.type
_entity_poly.pdbx_seq_one_letter_code
_entity_poly.pdbx_strand_id
1 'polypeptide(L)'
;MLSVMSISAQKKHKNGRIYDQHPGIELVNEFTDAFVAGDADKLKSMVTEDFKWWQMNSMEPKPLTLNRLLRRSNYLSKNVIGLQIKDRGSAYSDAMEYGKDDLNVYTYQILKGFDKNTGYKFQIPRNSIFFFSKDGKKISGLSVSDSQLKWKKSYDAWGTTKNGTIYKDHPMISKARLLYAYIEIGDMESMKALYSENATILDVMNSEKDASKSVEEEMESLKEFYKQYEILNVSESGYPDLFEYEGSDNKTIISWWDITVKNKKSNAIKEAVHHSQIVVNKEGKIINEQYYFNASQLPK
;
A
#
# COMPACT_ATOMS: atom_id res chain seq x y z
N MET A 1 41.91 15.98 -49.85
CA MET A 1 42.23 16.14 -48.43
C MET A 1 41.39 15.11 -47.65
N LEU A 2 42.03 14.01 -47.22
CA LEU A 2 41.39 13.01 -46.37
C LEU A 2 41.56 13.48 -44.92
N SER A 3 40.44 13.82 -44.28
CA SER A 3 40.39 14.15 -42.85
C SER A 3 40.49 12.85 -42.05
N VAL A 4 41.61 12.63 -41.40
CA VAL A 4 41.80 11.53 -40.45
C VAL A 4 41.11 11.93 -39.15
N MET A 5 39.90 11.40 -38.90
CA MET A 5 39.28 11.50 -37.59
C MET A 5 40.06 10.62 -36.60
N SER A 6 40.82 11.24 -35.73
CA SER A 6 41.44 10.59 -34.57
C SER A 6 40.36 10.17 -33.61
N ILE A 7 39.98 8.90 -33.58
CA ILE A 7 39.14 8.32 -32.52
C ILE A 7 40.04 8.27 -31.27
N SER A 8 39.86 9.25 -30.40
CA SER A 8 40.44 9.22 -29.06
C SER A 8 39.78 8.09 -28.27
N ALA A 9 40.49 6.99 -28.09
CA ALA A 9 40.04 5.91 -27.22
C ALA A 9 39.89 6.45 -25.80
N GLN A 10 38.65 6.51 -25.34
CA GLN A 10 38.35 6.95 -23.98
C GLN A 10 39.10 6.08 -22.98
N LYS A 11 39.94 6.70 -22.16
CA LYS A 11 40.75 6.01 -21.14
C LYS A 11 39.80 5.30 -20.18
N LYS A 12 39.80 3.96 -20.17
CA LYS A 12 38.97 3.19 -19.21
C LYS A 12 39.48 3.47 -17.80
N HIS A 13 38.68 4.16 -17.00
CA HIS A 13 38.95 4.37 -15.57
C HIS A 13 38.39 3.19 -14.77
N LYS A 14 39.25 2.55 -13.98
CA LYS A 14 38.87 1.49 -13.07
C LYS A 14 38.12 2.12 -11.88
N ASN A 15 36.84 1.71 -11.64
CA ASN A 15 35.98 2.26 -10.59
C ASN A 15 35.94 1.39 -9.32
N GLY A 16 36.39 0.14 -9.37
CA GLY A 16 36.34 -0.77 -8.22
C GLY A 16 36.70 -2.21 -8.60
N ARG A 17 36.35 -3.11 -7.70
CA ARG A 17 36.51 -4.57 -7.86
C ARG A 17 35.20 -5.27 -7.49
N ILE A 18 35.00 -6.47 -8.09
CA ILE A 18 33.91 -7.38 -7.78
C ILE A 18 34.50 -8.71 -7.31
N TYR A 19 33.84 -9.31 -6.31
CA TYR A 19 34.26 -10.59 -5.71
C TYR A 19 33.05 -11.50 -5.56
N ASP A 20 33.23 -12.78 -5.84
CA ASP A 20 32.30 -13.88 -5.59
C ASP A 20 32.53 -14.54 -4.22
N GLN A 21 33.66 -14.23 -3.57
CA GLN A 21 34.01 -14.63 -2.20
C GLN A 21 34.53 -13.41 -1.43
N HIS A 22 33.83 -13.04 -0.36
CA HIS A 22 34.19 -11.87 0.44
C HIS A 22 33.53 -11.96 1.83
N PRO A 23 34.19 -11.53 2.94
CA PRO A 23 33.59 -11.54 4.28
C PRO A 23 32.24 -10.80 4.35
N GLY A 24 32.04 -9.78 3.54
CA GLY A 24 30.75 -9.09 3.42
C GLY A 24 29.61 -9.99 2.91
N ILE A 25 29.91 -10.96 2.03
CA ILE A 25 28.91 -11.94 1.56
C ILE A 25 28.54 -12.87 2.71
N GLU A 26 29.52 -13.31 3.51
CA GLU A 26 29.27 -14.15 4.69
C GLU A 26 28.38 -13.43 5.69
N LEU A 27 28.64 -12.14 5.98
CA LEU A 27 27.82 -11.33 6.87
C LEU A 27 26.38 -11.16 6.34
N VAL A 28 26.20 -11.00 5.02
CA VAL A 28 24.87 -10.92 4.38
C VAL A 28 24.13 -12.26 4.46
N ASN A 29 24.82 -13.37 4.30
CA ASN A 29 24.23 -14.69 4.47
C ASN A 29 23.75 -14.91 5.92
N GLU A 30 24.58 -14.58 6.91
CA GLU A 30 24.20 -14.64 8.32
C GLU A 30 23.02 -13.71 8.65
N PHE A 31 23.00 -12.51 8.09
CA PHE A 31 21.88 -11.58 8.23
C PHE A 31 20.60 -12.15 7.62
N THR A 32 20.69 -12.78 6.46
CA THR A 32 19.56 -13.43 5.78
C THR A 32 19.02 -14.60 6.59
N ASP A 33 19.89 -15.41 7.17
CA ASP A 33 19.51 -16.52 8.04
C ASP A 33 18.83 -16.01 9.32
N ALA A 34 19.38 -14.99 9.95
CA ALA A 34 18.78 -14.34 11.13
C ALA A 34 17.41 -13.73 10.79
N PHE A 35 17.26 -13.12 9.61
CA PHE A 35 15.99 -12.60 9.14
C PHE A 35 14.94 -13.71 8.95
N VAL A 36 15.31 -14.83 8.35
CA VAL A 36 14.44 -16.00 8.15
C VAL A 36 14.06 -16.62 9.49
N ALA A 37 15.00 -16.70 10.44
CA ALA A 37 14.75 -17.20 11.78
C ALA A 37 13.87 -16.29 12.65
N GLY A 38 13.76 -15.00 12.32
CA GLY A 38 13.10 -14.01 13.17
C GLY A 38 13.94 -13.57 14.36
N ASP A 39 15.28 -13.78 14.30
CA ASP A 39 16.23 -13.47 15.37
C ASP A 39 16.53 -11.96 15.40
N ALA A 40 15.70 -11.25 16.18
CA ALA A 40 15.79 -9.80 16.30
C ALA A 40 17.11 -9.32 16.92
N ASP A 41 17.69 -10.07 17.87
CA ASP A 41 18.89 -9.63 18.57
C ASP A 41 20.14 -9.84 17.69
N LYS A 42 20.18 -10.95 16.96
CA LYS A 42 21.24 -11.16 15.97
C LYS A 42 21.16 -10.09 14.87
N LEU A 43 19.98 -9.79 14.32
CA LEU A 43 19.80 -8.72 13.35
C LEU A 43 20.28 -7.36 13.85
N LYS A 44 19.93 -6.99 15.10
CA LYS A 44 20.39 -5.73 15.72
C LYS A 44 21.91 -5.66 15.85
N SER A 45 22.57 -6.77 16.20
CA SER A 45 24.01 -6.81 16.38
C SER A 45 24.81 -6.60 15.08
N MET A 46 24.19 -6.92 13.93
CA MET A 46 24.81 -6.89 12.61
C MET A 46 24.69 -5.56 11.89
N VAL A 47 23.90 -4.63 12.39
CA VAL A 47 23.64 -3.35 11.74
C VAL A 47 24.19 -2.16 12.52
N THR A 48 24.35 -1.02 11.85
CA THR A 48 24.72 0.24 12.50
C THR A 48 23.52 0.85 13.23
N GLU A 49 23.75 1.78 14.17
CA GLU A 49 22.68 2.47 14.92
C GLU A 49 21.74 3.29 14.02
N ASP A 50 22.29 3.88 12.97
CA ASP A 50 21.60 4.70 11.98
C ASP A 50 21.05 3.89 10.80
N PHE A 51 21.07 2.57 10.87
CA PHE A 51 20.59 1.65 9.80
C PHE A 51 19.23 2.07 9.25
N LYS A 52 19.14 2.12 7.91
CA LYS A 52 17.90 2.33 7.15
C LYS A 52 17.75 1.29 6.07
N TRP A 53 16.50 1.02 5.69
CA TRP A 53 16.26 0.20 4.53
C TRP A 53 15.16 0.79 3.63
N TRP A 54 15.16 0.41 2.38
CA TRP A 54 14.26 0.93 1.34
C TRP A 54 13.60 -0.20 0.58
N GLN A 55 12.31 -0.03 0.32
CA GLN A 55 11.55 -0.84 -0.62
C GLN A 55 11.56 -0.10 -1.97
N MET A 56 12.46 -0.47 -2.86
CA MET A 56 12.75 0.27 -4.10
C MET A 56 11.62 0.21 -5.13
N ASN A 57 10.71 -0.76 -5.03
CA ASN A 57 9.53 -0.86 -5.89
C ASN A 57 8.41 0.09 -5.48
N SER A 58 8.53 0.79 -4.37
CA SER A 58 7.62 1.86 -4.00
C SER A 58 7.78 3.03 -4.98
N MET A 59 6.68 3.69 -5.34
CA MET A 59 6.72 4.88 -6.21
C MET A 59 7.51 6.03 -5.58
N GLU A 60 7.49 6.10 -4.26
CA GLU A 60 8.29 7.04 -3.45
C GLU A 60 9.02 6.25 -2.37
N PRO A 61 10.22 5.71 -2.66
CA PRO A 61 10.98 4.96 -1.67
C PRO A 61 11.38 5.87 -0.51
N LYS A 62 10.78 5.65 0.65
CA LYS A 62 11.15 6.35 1.90
C LYS A 62 12.01 5.44 2.77
N PRO A 63 12.99 6.00 3.51
CA PRO A 63 13.79 5.21 4.44
C PRO A 63 12.92 4.64 5.56
N LEU A 64 13.01 3.34 5.77
CA LEU A 64 12.32 2.60 6.81
C LEU A 64 13.30 2.25 7.93
N THR A 65 12.80 2.19 9.16
CA THR A 65 13.62 1.91 10.34
C THR A 65 13.91 0.42 10.53
N LEU A 66 14.94 0.11 11.31
CA LEU A 66 15.25 -1.25 11.75
C LEU A 66 14.04 -1.94 12.40
N ASN A 67 13.30 -1.24 13.25
CA ASN A 67 12.11 -1.81 13.91
C ASN A 67 11.05 -2.30 12.91
N ARG A 68 10.94 -1.65 11.76
CA ARG A 68 10.04 -2.11 10.71
C ARG A 68 10.54 -3.39 10.03
N LEU A 69 11.84 -3.52 9.85
CA LEU A 69 12.48 -4.74 9.35
C LEU A 69 12.29 -5.91 10.33
N LEU A 70 12.53 -5.67 11.63
CA LEU A 70 12.37 -6.68 12.68
C LEU A 70 10.93 -7.18 12.77
N ARG A 71 9.93 -6.28 12.69
CA ARG A 71 8.52 -6.68 12.62
C ARG A 71 8.21 -7.54 11.40
N ARG A 72 8.76 -7.20 10.23
CA ARG A 72 8.60 -8.00 9.01
C ARG A 72 9.23 -9.39 9.16
N SER A 73 10.44 -9.48 9.70
CA SER A 73 11.14 -10.73 9.99
C SER A 73 10.31 -11.60 10.95
N ASN A 74 9.91 -11.07 12.10
CA ASN A 74 9.08 -11.76 13.08
C ASN A 74 7.73 -12.23 12.52
N TYR A 75 7.09 -11.42 11.66
CA TYR A 75 5.84 -11.82 11.00
C TYR A 75 6.08 -13.01 10.06
N LEU A 76 7.08 -12.91 9.17
CA LEU A 76 7.35 -13.96 8.19
C LEU A 76 7.78 -15.26 8.85
N SER A 77 8.68 -15.21 9.85
CA SER A 77 9.15 -16.39 10.56
C SER A 77 8.03 -17.15 11.29
N LYS A 78 7.01 -16.44 11.78
CA LYS A 78 5.88 -17.04 12.52
C LYS A 78 4.72 -17.49 11.62
N ASN A 79 4.57 -16.87 10.45
CA ASN A 79 3.39 -17.05 9.61
C ASN A 79 3.67 -17.72 8.26
N VAL A 80 4.94 -17.98 7.93
CA VAL A 80 5.31 -18.66 6.68
C VAL A 80 5.97 -20.00 6.98
N ILE A 81 5.28 -21.07 6.67
CA ILE A 81 5.78 -22.44 6.82
C ILE A 81 6.88 -22.65 5.78
N GLY A 82 8.01 -23.19 6.22
CA GLY A 82 9.16 -23.47 5.34
C GLY A 82 9.77 -22.21 4.73
N LEU A 83 9.73 -21.07 5.46
CA LEU A 83 10.34 -19.80 5.02
C LEU A 83 11.81 -20.00 4.69
N GLN A 84 12.20 -19.61 3.49
CA GLN A 84 13.57 -19.64 3.00
C GLN A 84 13.81 -18.42 2.09
N ILE A 85 15.02 -17.90 2.15
CA ILE A 85 15.56 -16.96 1.16
C ILE A 85 16.82 -17.61 0.59
N LYS A 86 16.80 -17.92 -0.69
CA LYS A 86 17.89 -18.63 -1.38
C LYS A 86 18.21 -17.99 -2.70
N ASP A 87 19.39 -18.22 -3.21
CA ASP A 87 19.80 -17.76 -4.52
C ASP A 87 18.87 -18.29 -5.62
N ARG A 88 18.66 -17.47 -6.64
CA ARG A 88 17.74 -17.73 -7.74
C ARG A 88 18.48 -18.40 -8.91
N GLY A 89 18.22 -19.68 -9.11
CA GLY A 89 18.85 -20.45 -10.18
C GLY A 89 20.37 -20.61 -9.93
N SER A 90 21.18 -20.18 -10.87
CA SER A 90 22.63 -20.17 -10.80
C SER A 90 23.22 -18.83 -10.34
N ALA A 91 22.38 -17.89 -9.88
CA ALA A 91 22.87 -16.62 -9.37
C ALA A 91 23.58 -16.80 -8.03
N TYR A 92 24.51 -15.95 -7.75
CA TYR A 92 25.28 -15.87 -6.50
C TYR A 92 25.39 -14.41 -6.07
N SER A 93 25.79 -14.19 -4.82
CA SER A 93 25.99 -12.84 -4.30
C SER A 93 27.30 -12.25 -4.77
N ASP A 94 27.29 -10.97 -5.14
CA ASP A 94 28.48 -10.22 -5.56
C ASP A 94 28.85 -9.18 -4.49
N ALA A 95 30.09 -9.19 -4.03
CA ALA A 95 30.65 -8.09 -3.24
C ALA A 95 31.36 -7.10 -4.17
N MET A 96 30.98 -5.83 -4.09
CA MET A 96 31.54 -4.76 -4.91
C MET A 96 32.20 -3.70 -4.03
N GLU A 97 33.49 -3.54 -4.19
CA GLU A 97 34.25 -2.44 -3.58
C GLU A 97 34.39 -1.30 -4.58
N TYR A 98 33.84 -0.14 -4.25
CA TYR A 98 33.97 1.09 -5.02
C TYR A 98 34.98 2.04 -4.35
N GLY A 99 35.90 2.58 -5.11
CA GLY A 99 36.94 3.47 -4.58
C GLY A 99 37.80 2.80 -3.53
N LYS A 100 37.86 3.38 -2.32
CA LYS A 100 38.70 2.88 -1.22
C LYS A 100 37.92 2.23 -0.07
N ASP A 101 36.69 2.65 0.15
CA ASP A 101 35.99 2.31 1.41
C ASP A 101 34.48 2.03 1.24
N ASP A 102 33.98 1.90 0.01
CA ASP A 102 32.55 1.66 -0.23
C ASP A 102 32.32 0.20 -0.63
N LEU A 103 31.99 -0.62 0.35
CA LEU A 103 31.60 -2.01 0.14
C LEU A 103 30.08 -2.12 0.00
N ASN A 104 29.62 -2.76 -1.07
CA ASN A 104 28.24 -3.14 -1.28
C ASN A 104 28.14 -4.63 -1.63
N VAL A 105 27.14 -5.32 -1.10
CA VAL A 105 26.86 -6.71 -1.49
C VAL A 105 25.52 -6.79 -2.19
N TYR A 106 25.52 -7.32 -3.40
CA TYR A 106 24.34 -7.53 -4.23
C TYR A 106 23.88 -8.97 -4.13
N THR A 107 22.59 -9.20 -3.93
CA THR A 107 22.00 -10.53 -3.85
C THR A 107 20.86 -10.70 -4.86
N TYR A 108 20.76 -11.89 -5.46
CA TYR A 108 19.77 -12.25 -6.46
C TYR A 108 19.00 -13.49 -5.99
N GLN A 109 18.02 -13.28 -5.14
CA GLN A 109 17.40 -14.32 -4.34
C GLN A 109 15.93 -14.55 -4.67
N ILE A 110 15.37 -15.59 -4.09
CA ILE A 110 13.95 -15.88 -4.08
C ILE A 110 13.51 -16.20 -2.64
N LEU A 111 12.47 -15.50 -2.18
CA LEU A 111 11.78 -15.83 -0.94
C LEU A 111 10.74 -16.92 -1.24
N LYS A 112 10.78 -18.01 -0.48
CA LYS A 112 9.91 -19.18 -0.62
C LYS A 112 9.26 -19.53 0.71
N GLY A 113 8.12 -20.22 0.64
CA GLY A 113 7.38 -20.74 1.79
C GLY A 113 5.88 -20.78 1.50
N PHE A 114 5.10 -21.06 2.54
CA PHE A 114 3.64 -21.08 2.45
C PHE A 114 3.04 -20.26 3.60
N ASP A 115 2.13 -19.37 3.29
CA ASP A 115 1.36 -18.70 4.34
C ASP A 115 0.52 -19.73 5.10
N LYS A 116 0.68 -19.79 6.42
CA LYS A 116 0.02 -20.82 7.26
C LYS A 116 -1.49 -20.66 7.36
N ASN A 117 -2.02 -19.45 7.09
CA ASN A 117 -3.44 -19.19 7.24
C ASN A 117 -4.19 -19.33 5.89
N THR A 118 -3.55 -18.94 4.78
CA THR A 118 -4.17 -18.93 3.46
C THR A 118 -3.70 -20.06 2.54
N GLY A 119 -2.59 -20.74 2.88
CA GLY A 119 -1.94 -21.71 2.02
C GLY A 119 -1.23 -21.09 0.81
N TYR A 120 -1.20 -19.75 0.70
CA TYR A 120 -0.55 -19.08 -0.43
C TYR A 120 0.93 -19.45 -0.51
N LYS A 121 1.36 -19.89 -1.70
CA LYS A 121 2.75 -20.26 -1.97
C LYS A 121 3.57 -19.04 -2.35
N PHE A 122 4.45 -18.62 -1.47
CA PHE A 122 5.44 -17.59 -1.76
C PHE A 122 6.52 -18.12 -2.73
N GLN A 123 6.72 -17.41 -3.81
CA GLN A 123 7.85 -17.55 -4.75
C GLN A 123 8.18 -16.17 -5.29
N ILE A 124 8.76 -15.33 -4.42
CA ILE A 124 8.96 -13.91 -4.67
C ILE A 124 10.40 -13.65 -5.03
N PRO A 125 10.73 -13.41 -6.33
CA PRO A 125 12.05 -12.94 -6.73
C PRO A 125 12.35 -11.61 -6.07
N ARG A 126 13.56 -11.48 -5.52
CA ARG A 126 14.05 -10.24 -4.91
C ARG A 126 15.52 -10.04 -5.23
N ASN A 127 15.88 -8.81 -5.47
CA ASN A 127 17.27 -8.37 -5.51
C ASN A 127 17.47 -7.42 -4.32
N SER A 128 18.60 -7.56 -3.64
CA SER A 128 18.91 -6.66 -2.53
C SER A 128 20.31 -6.11 -2.68
N ILE A 129 20.52 -4.89 -2.17
CA ILE A 129 21.83 -4.26 -2.06
C ILE A 129 22.04 -3.97 -0.59
N PHE A 130 23.08 -4.55 -0.02
CA PHE A 130 23.49 -4.28 1.35
C PHE A 130 24.64 -3.28 1.32
N PHE A 131 24.49 -2.17 2.02
CA PHE A 131 25.50 -1.13 2.20
C PHE A 131 26.21 -1.36 3.52
N PHE A 132 27.51 -1.13 3.56
CA PHE A 132 28.33 -1.42 4.73
C PHE A 132 28.84 -0.16 5.40
N SER A 133 29.17 -0.28 6.68
CA SER A 133 29.97 0.70 7.40
C SER A 133 31.37 0.80 6.77
N LYS A 134 32.05 1.93 6.97
CA LYS A 134 33.39 2.16 6.37
C LYS A 134 34.44 1.12 6.76
N ASP A 135 34.28 0.51 7.92
CA ASP A 135 35.18 -0.57 8.38
C ASP A 135 34.76 -1.95 7.87
N GLY A 136 33.67 -2.03 7.09
CA GLY A 136 33.14 -3.27 6.51
C GLY A 136 32.53 -4.26 7.51
N LYS A 137 32.38 -3.89 8.79
CA LYS A 137 31.99 -4.85 9.85
C LYS A 137 30.50 -4.88 10.15
N LYS A 138 29.74 -3.88 9.72
CA LYS A 138 28.30 -3.78 9.95
C LYS A 138 27.56 -3.36 8.68
N ILE A 139 26.32 -3.75 8.59
CA ILE A 139 25.42 -3.31 7.52
C ILE A 139 24.84 -1.95 7.93
N SER A 140 25.09 -0.91 7.12
CA SER A 140 24.59 0.44 7.35
C SER A 140 23.26 0.70 6.64
N GLY A 141 22.94 -0.09 5.61
CA GLY A 141 21.69 0.09 4.88
C GLY A 141 21.33 -1.13 4.03
N LEU A 142 20.07 -1.20 3.64
CA LEU A 142 19.53 -2.27 2.81
C LEU A 142 18.53 -1.72 1.80
N SER A 143 18.75 -1.95 0.53
CA SER A 143 17.80 -1.68 -0.55
C SER A 143 17.20 -3.01 -1.04
N VAL A 144 15.88 -3.09 -1.13
CA VAL A 144 15.16 -4.31 -1.55
C VAL A 144 14.28 -4.00 -2.75
N SER A 145 14.46 -4.77 -3.83
CA SER A 145 13.57 -4.80 -4.99
C SER A 145 12.96 -6.19 -5.12
N ASP A 146 11.66 -6.32 -4.97
CA ASP A 146 10.97 -7.61 -5.06
C ASP A 146 9.64 -7.52 -5.85
N SER A 147 9.01 -8.63 -6.18
CA SER A 147 7.82 -8.65 -7.03
C SER A 147 6.58 -8.17 -6.28
N GLN A 148 6.19 -6.91 -6.50
CA GLN A 148 4.97 -6.33 -5.93
C GLN A 148 3.71 -7.11 -6.34
N LEU A 149 3.64 -7.56 -7.59
CA LEU A 149 2.51 -8.40 -8.04
C LEU A 149 2.37 -9.68 -7.22
N LYS A 150 3.47 -10.32 -6.84
CA LYS A 150 3.43 -11.54 -6.02
C LYS A 150 3.09 -11.25 -4.57
N TRP A 151 3.53 -10.12 -4.03
CA TRP A 151 3.08 -9.64 -2.71
C TRP A 151 1.58 -9.33 -2.73
N LYS A 152 1.10 -8.61 -3.77
CA LYS A 152 -0.32 -8.33 -3.93
C LYS A 152 -1.14 -9.63 -3.92
N LYS A 153 -0.76 -10.64 -4.69
CA LYS A 153 -1.44 -11.94 -4.70
C LYS A 153 -1.47 -12.63 -3.34
N SER A 154 -0.44 -12.45 -2.50
CA SER A 154 -0.47 -12.96 -1.13
C SER A 154 -1.47 -12.23 -0.25
N TYR A 155 -1.64 -10.92 -0.43
CA TYR A 155 -2.69 -10.15 0.27
C TYR A 155 -4.08 -10.50 -0.26
N ASP A 156 -4.23 -10.66 -1.58
CA ASP A 156 -5.48 -11.08 -2.21
C ASP A 156 -5.95 -12.45 -1.69
N ALA A 157 -5.02 -13.36 -1.33
CA ALA A 157 -5.34 -14.64 -0.73
C ALA A 157 -5.98 -14.52 0.67
N TRP A 158 -5.71 -13.45 1.42
CA TRP A 158 -6.42 -13.14 2.67
C TRP A 158 -7.84 -12.63 2.42
N GLY A 159 -8.04 -11.95 1.30
CA GLY A 159 -9.33 -11.44 0.85
C GLY A 159 -10.23 -12.50 0.22
N THR A 160 -9.98 -13.80 0.46
CA THR A 160 -10.88 -14.85 -0.01
C THR A 160 -12.28 -14.53 0.46
N THR A 161 -13.17 -14.31 -0.50
CA THR A 161 -14.58 -14.01 -0.26
C THR A 161 -15.17 -15.12 0.59
N LYS A 162 -15.52 -14.82 1.82
CA LYS A 162 -16.24 -15.74 2.69
C LYS A 162 -17.70 -15.77 2.26
N ASN A 163 -18.37 -16.87 2.54
CA ASN A 163 -19.81 -16.90 2.42
C ASN A 163 -20.43 -15.83 3.30
N GLY A 164 -21.62 -15.39 2.95
CA GLY A 164 -22.32 -14.36 3.69
C GLY A 164 -23.77 -14.28 3.30
N THR A 165 -24.49 -13.34 3.93
CA THR A 165 -25.91 -13.07 3.66
C THR A 165 -26.03 -11.66 3.11
N ILE A 166 -26.94 -11.50 2.14
CA ILE A 166 -27.32 -10.20 1.59
C ILE A 166 -28.70 -9.86 2.17
N TYR A 167 -28.81 -8.67 2.75
CA TYR A 167 -30.05 -8.15 3.30
C TYR A 167 -30.48 -6.89 2.52
N LYS A 168 -31.71 -6.83 2.07
CA LYS A 168 -32.36 -5.62 1.56
C LYS A 168 -33.14 -4.87 2.66
N ASP A 169 -33.32 -5.49 3.83
CA ASP A 169 -34.02 -4.96 4.98
C ASP A 169 -33.21 -5.26 6.25
N HIS A 170 -32.36 -4.35 6.64
CA HIS A 170 -31.51 -4.46 7.82
C HIS A 170 -31.37 -3.08 8.50
N PRO A 171 -31.44 -2.99 9.85
CA PRO A 171 -31.38 -1.70 10.55
C PRO A 171 -30.15 -0.83 10.22
N MET A 172 -29.00 -1.44 9.95
CA MET A 172 -27.79 -0.68 9.61
C MET A 172 -27.82 -0.04 8.21
N ILE A 173 -28.74 -0.42 7.31
CA ILE A 173 -28.95 0.27 6.03
C ILE A 173 -29.31 1.74 6.25
N SER A 174 -29.94 2.04 7.39
CA SER A 174 -30.22 3.43 7.79
C SER A 174 -28.99 4.34 7.83
N LYS A 175 -27.78 3.77 8.01
CA LYS A 175 -26.53 4.56 8.01
C LYS A 175 -26.25 5.18 6.63
N ALA A 176 -26.45 4.42 5.55
CA ALA A 176 -26.36 4.97 4.21
C ALA A 176 -27.44 6.02 3.97
N ARG A 177 -28.69 5.74 4.33
CA ARG A 177 -29.79 6.69 4.16
C ARG A 177 -29.58 8.00 4.92
N LEU A 178 -29.13 7.93 6.17
CA LEU A 178 -28.81 9.11 6.97
C LEU A 178 -27.63 9.90 6.39
N LEU A 179 -26.59 9.21 5.91
CA LEU A 179 -25.45 9.87 5.27
C LEU A 179 -25.93 10.75 4.10
N TYR A 180 -26.73 10.17 3.20
CA TYR A 180 -27.22 10.90 2.03
C TYR A 180 -28.28 11.95 2.36
N ALA A 181 -29.10 11.73 3.39
CA ALA A 181 -30.00 12.76 3.90
C ALA A 181 -29.23 13.97 4.46
N TYR A 182 -28.14 13.74 5.20
CA TYR A 182 -27.30 14.82 5.72
C TYR A 182 -26.51 15.53 4.60
N ILE A 183 -26.10 14.80 3.57
CA ILE A 183 -25.52 15.39 2.35
C ILE A 183 -26.56 16.30 1.67
N GLU A 184 -27.81 15.88 1.51
CA GLU A 184 -28.87 16.68 0.89
C GLU A 184 -29.10 18.00 1.61
N ILE A 185 -29.21 17.96 2.95
CA ILE A 185 -29.48 19.17 3.74
C ILE A 185 -28.22 19.94 4.15
N GLY A 186 -27.02 19.44 3.84
CA GLY A 186 -25.76 20.08 4.20
C GLY A 186 -25.41 20.02 5.69
N ASP A 187 -25.97 19.06 6.44
CA ASP A 187 -25.68 18.88 7.88
C ASP A 187 -24.36 18.11 8.08
N MET A 188 -23.27 18.87 8.02
CA MET A 188 -21.92 18.33 8.10
C MET A 188 -21.58 17.73 9.48
N GLU A 189 -22.15 18.26 10.56
CA GLU A 189 -21.90 17.77 11.92
C GLU A 189 -22.57 16.40 12.13
N SER A 190 -23.83 16.25 11.73
CA SER A 190 -24.53 14.97 11.80
C SER A 190 -23.90 13.94 10.85
N MET A 191 -23.47 14.36 9.67
CA MET A 191 -22.73 13.52 8.74
C MET A 191 -21.43 12.99 9.36
N LYS A 192 -20.60 13.90 9.92
CA LYS A 192 -19.35 13.54 10.61
C LYS A 192 -19.58 12.56 11.76
N ALA A 193 -20.67 12.73 12.50
CA ALA A 193 -21.02 11.87 13.62
C ALA A 193 -21.33 10.41 13.23
N LEU A 194 -21.60 10.12 11.95
CA LEU A 194 -21.78 8.73 11.47
C LEU A 194 -20.46 7.96 11.38
N TYR A 195 -19.34 8.64 11.22
CA TYR A 195 -18.04 8.02 11.05
C TYR A 195 -17.35 7.72 12.38
N SER A 196 -16.44 6.77 12.36
CA SER A 196 -15.44 6.57 13.41
C SER A 196 -14.30 7.57 13.26
N GLU A 197 -13.57 7.84 14.33
CA GLU A 197 -12.44 8.79 14.36
C GLU A 197 -11.35 8.49 13.30
N ASN A 198 -11.12 7.22 13.04
CA ASN A 198 -10.08 6.78 12.08
C ASN A 198 -10.68 6.27 10.75
N ALA A 199 -11.89 6.72 10.41
CA ALA A 199 -12.50 6.33 9.14
C ALA A 199 -11.71 6.87 7.95
N THR A 200 -11.75 6.12 6.85
CA THR A 200 -11.11 6.48 5.59
C THR A 200 -12.15 6.60 4.49
N ILE A 201 -12.03 7.62 3.66
CA ILE A 201 -12.96 7.91 2.55
C ILE A 201 -12.16 7.99 1.26
N LEU A 202 -12.60 7.27 0.23
CA LEU A 202 -11.96 7.22 -1.08
C LEU A 202 -12.94 7.64 -2.17
N ASP A 203 -12.63 8.76 -2.84
CA ASP A 203 -13.23 9.11 -4.13
C ASP A 203 -12.51 8.33 -5.23
N VAL A 204 -13.11 7.24 -5.68
CA VAL A 204 -12.45 6.30 -6.61
C VAL A 204 -12.20 6.90 -7.98
N MET A 205 -13.04 7.84 -8.42
CA MET A 205 -12.96 8.39 -9.78
C MET A 205 -12.09 9.64 -9.91
N ASN A 206 -11.94 10.41 -8.84
CA ASN A 206 -11.26 11.70 -8.88
C ASN A 206 -10.01 11.74 -8.00
N SER A 207 -9.74 10.71 -7.20
CA SER A 207 -8.51 10.66 -6.41
C SER A 207 -7.32 10.21 -7.26
N GLU A 208 -6.21 10.91 -7.12
CA GLU A 208 -4.95 10.43 -7.65
C GLU A 208 -4.47 9.23 -6.80
N LYS A 209 -4.51 8.02 -7.39
CA LYS A 209 -3.85 6.81 -6.89
C LYS A 209 -4.15 6.41 -5.43
N ASP A 210 -5.35 5.93 -5.18
CA ASP A 210 -5.70 5.28 -3.91
C ASP A 210 -5.44 6.15 -2.66
N ALA A 211 -5.40 7.47 -2.82
CA ALA A 211 -5.26 8.39 -1.71
C ALA A 211 -6.60 8.54 -0.99
N SER A 212 -6.81 7.77 0.07
CA SER A 212 -7.97 7.98 0.94
C SER A 212 -7.78 9.23 1.80
N LYS A 213 -8.87 9.95 1.99
CA LYS A 213 -8.99 11.11 2.86
C LYS A 213 -9.41 10.69 4.28
N SER A 214 -9.08 11.51 5.26
CA SER A 214 -9.73 11.51 6.57
C SER A 214 -11.14 12.09 6.49
N VAL A 215 -11.93 11.92 7.54
CA VAL A 215 -13.27 12.53 7.63
C VAL A 215 -13.17 14.06 7.58
N GLU A 216 -12.18 14.66 8.23
CA GLU A 216 -11.93 16.10 8.22
C GLU A 216 -11.64 16.64 6.82
N GLU A 217 -10.80 15.95 6.07
CA GLU A 217 -10.47 16.34 4.68
C GLU A 217 -11.69 16.23 3.75
N GLU A 218 -12.54 15.22 3.95
CA GLU A 218 -13.77 15.08 3.19
C GLU A 218 -14.79 16.17 3.54
N MET A 219 -14.95 16.50 4.83
CA MET A 219 -15.80 17.61 5.24
C MET A 219 -15.34 18.94 4.61
N GLU A 220 -14.04 19.18 4.52
CA GLU A 220 -13.54 20.39 3.85
C GLU A 220 -13.80 20.37 2.34
N SER A 221 -13.64 19.21 1.69
CA SER A 221 -14.00 19.05 0.27
C SER A 221 -15.47 19.33 0.00
N LEU A 222 -16.36 18.88 0.89
CA LEU A 222 -17.80 19.15 0.78
C LEU A 222 -18.15 20.61 1.01
N LYS A 223 -17.47 21.30 1.94
CA LYS A 223 -17.66 22.75 2.12
C LYS A 223 -17.34 23.51 0.82
N GLU A 224 -16.24 23.15 0.15
CA GLU A 224 -15.90 23.76 -1.13
C GLU A 224 -16.94 23.43 -2.22
N PHE A 225 -17.45 22.21 -2.23
CA PHE A 225 -18.54 21.82 -3.12
C PHE A 225 -19.79 22.67 -2.89
N TYR A 226 -20.25 22.83 -1.64
CA TYR A 226 -21.43 23.61 -1.32
C TYR A 226 -21.30 25.13 -1.58
N LYS A 227 -20.07 25.67 -1.71
CA LYS A 227 -19.88 27.05 -2.18
C LYS A 227 -20.34 27.24 -3.62
N GLN A 228 -20.13 26.23 -4.46
CA GLN A 228 -20.38 26.28 -5.89
C GLN A 228 -21.74 25.68 -6.28
N TYR A 229 -22.18 24.67 -5.54
CA TYR A 229 -23.34 23.88 -5.89
C TYR A 229 -24.35 23.84 -4.74
N GLU A 230 -25.60 23.59 -5.11
CA GLU A 230 -26.72 23.31 -4.23
C GLU A 230 -27.27 21.93 -4.59
N ILE A 231 -27.44 21.05 -3.61
CA ILE A 231 -28.11 19.77 -3.80
C ILE A 231 -29.60 20.02 -3.61
N LEU A 232 -30.38 19.73 -4.63
CA LEU A 232 -31.84 19.96 -4.64
C LEU A 232 -32.60 18.71 -4.23
N ASN A 233 -32.07 17.54 -4.50
CA ASN A 233 -32.71 16.26 -4.16
C ASN A 233 -31.67 15.15 -4.19
N VAL A 234 -31.85 14.17 -3.28
CA VAL A 234 -31.15 12.90 -3.28
C VAL A 234 -32.18 11.78 -3.17
N SER A 235 -32.17 10.85 -4.11
CA SER A 235 -33.09 9.70 -4.11
C SER A 235 -32.37 8.39 -4.30
N GLU A 236 -32.88 7.33 -3.68
CA GLU A 236 -32.36 5.99 -3.89
C GLU A 236 -32.61 5.52 -5.33
N SER A 237 -31.56 5.03 -6.01
CA SER A 237 -31.71 4.31 -7.27
C SER A 237 -31.77 2.81 -6.96
N GLY A 238 -32.96 2.28 -6.84
CA GLY A 238 -33.21 0.92 -6.34
C GLY A 238 -33.36 0.88 -4.81
N TYR A 239 -32.61 0.03 -4.17
CA TYR A 239 -32.53 -0.06 -2.69
C TYR A 239 -31.11 -0.42 -2.27
N PRO A 240 -30.63 0.04 -1.09
CA PRO A 240 -29.34 -0.36 -0.58
C PRO A 240 -29.33 -1.84 -0.16
N ASP A 241 -28.27 -2.53 -0.51
CA ASP A 241 -27.99 -3.90 -0.06
C ASP A 241 -26.97 -3.89 1.09
N LEU A 242 -27.20 -4.73 2.11
CA LEU A 242 -26.22 -4.96 3.16
C LEU A 242 -25.64 -6.37 3.06
N PHE A 243 -24.32 -6.46 3.12
CA PHE A 243 -23.57 -7.71 3.09
C PHE A 243 -23.01 -7.99 4.48
N GLU A 244 -23.33 -9.17 5.00
CA GLU A 244 -22.76 -9.72 6.23
C GLU A 244 -21.95 -10.95 5.90
N TYR A 245 -20.64 -10.89 6.09
CA TYR A 245 -19.73 -11.98 5.78
C TYR A 245 -19.45 -12.83 7.03
N GLU A 246 -19.44 -14.17 6.86
CA GLU A 246 -19.13 -15.10 7.93
C GLU A 246 -17.79 -14.78 8.60
N GLY A 247 -17.79 -14.67 9.93
CA GLY A 247 -16.62 -14.36 10.75
C GLY A 247 -16.12 -12.94 10.63
N SER A 248 -16.95 -11.99 10.17
CA SER A 248 -16.71 -10.55 10.21
C SER A 248 -17.73 -9.85 11.10
N ASP A 249 -17.24 -9.01 12.02
CA ASP A 249 -18.10 -8.13 12.80
C ASP A 249 -18.54 -6.89 12.00
N ASN A 250 -17.82 -6.58 10.92
CA ASN A 250 -18.12 -5.45 10.05
C ASN A 250 -19.13 -5.87 8.98
N LYS A 251 -19.99 -4.92 8.59
CA LYS A 251 -20.98 -5.09 7.53
C LYS A 251 -20.71 -4.10 6.42
N THR A 252 -20.97 -4.50 5.17
CA THR A 252 -20.79 -3.66 4.00
C THR A 252 -22.16 -3.26 3.44
N ILE A 253 -22.38 -1.98 3.21
CA ILE A 253 -23.59 -1.46 2.58
C ILE A 253 -23.20 -0.94 1.21
N ILE A 254 -23.93 -1.38 0.18
CA ILE A 254 -23.76 -0.93 -1.21
C ILE A 254 -25.04 -0.21 -1.60
N SER A 255 -24.90 0.98 -2.19
CA SER A 255 -26.06 1.80 -2.57
C SER A 255 -25.79 2.65 -3.81
N TRP A 256 -26.85 3.01 -4.50
CA TRP A 256 -26.85 3.90 -5.66
C TRP A 256 -27.83 5.04 -5.41
N TRP A 257 -27.45 6.24 -5.88
CA TRP A 257 -28.17 7.48 -5.61
C TRP A 257 -28.24 8.32 -6.86
N ASP A 258 -29.42 8.90 -7.09
CA ASP A 258 -29.62 9.95 -8.08
C ASP A 258 -29.63 11.29 -7.35
N ILE A 259 -28.67 12.17 -7.66
CA ILE A 259 -28.45 13.43 -6.99
C ILE A 259 -28.70 14.57 -7.96
N THR A 260 -29.73 15.39 -7.68
CA THR A 260 -30.01 16.58 -8.46
C THR A 260 -29.21 17.76 -7.91
N VAL A 261 -28.33 18.29 -8.74
CA VAL A 261 -27.40 19.37 -8.38
C VAL A 261 -27.65 20.61 -9.21
N LYS A 262 -27.63 21.78 -8.57
CA LYS A 262 -27.70 23.09 -9.19
C LYS A 262 -26.39 23.84 -9.03
N ASN A 263 -25.88 24.38 -10.11
CA ASN A 263 -24.76 25.34 -10.06
C ASN A 263 -25.29 26.71 -9.63
N LYS A 264 -24.77 27.25 -8.52
CA LYS A 264 -25.25 28.53 -7.94
C LYS A 264 -24.97 29.75 -8.83
N LYS A 265 -23.97 29.68 -9.69
CA LYS A 265 -23.57 30.78 -10.57
C LYS A 265 -24.37 30.78 -11.86
N SER A 266 -24.48 29.65 -12.54
CA SER A 266 -25.16 29.55 -13.85
C SER A 266 -26.65 29.22 -13.70
N ASN A 267 -27.11 28.78 -12.54
CA ASN A 267 -28.43 28.19 -12.29
C ASN A 267 -28.73 26.92 -13.10
N ALA A 268 -27.72 26.34 -13.78
CA ALA A 268 -27.90 25.08 -14.48
C ALA A 268 -28.17 23.95 -13.47
N ILE A 269 -29.07 23.05 -13.83
CA ILE A 269 -29.46 21.90 -13.01
C ILE A 269 -29.15 20.63 -13.79
N LYS A 270 -28.58 19.63 -13.12
CA LYS A 270 -28.35 18.29 -13.66
C LYS A 270 -28.58 17.24 -12.61
N GLU A 271 -28.93 16.06 -13.05
CA GLU A 271 -28.89 14.82 -12.26
C GLU A 271 -27.54 14.12 -12.46
N ALA A 272 -26.98 13.67 -11.37
CA ALA A 272 -25.72 12.91 -11.32
C ALA A 272 -25.96 11.58 -10.61
N VAL A 273 -25.40 10.51 -11.17
CA VAL A 273 -25.45 9.19 -10.53
C VAL A 273 -24.25 9.04 -9.57
N HIS A 274 -24.52 8.53 -8.39
CA HIS A 274 -23.52 8.29 -7.36
C HIS A 274 -23.65 6.85 -6.85
N HIS A 275 -22.53 6.14 -6.77
CA HIS A 275 -22.47 4.82 -6.17
C HIS A 275 -21.59 4.86 -4.94
N SER A 276 -22.01 4.21 -3.86
CA SER A 276 -21.28 4.18 -2.60
C SER A 276 -21.19 2.76 -2.05
N GLN A 277 -20.05 2.45 -1.47
CA GLN A 277 -19.78 1.28 -0.66
C GLN A 277 -19.30 1.74 0.71
N ILE A 278 -20.06 1.44 1.75
CA ILE A 278 -19.81 1.85 3.13
C ILE A 278 -19.55 0.61 3.97
N VAL A 279 -18.49 0.62 4.77
CA VAL A 279 -18.22 -0.42 5.77
C VAL A 279 -18.56 0.13 7.15
N VAL A 280 -19.45 -0.54 7.87
CA VAL A 280 -19.83 -0.18 9.24
C VAL A 280 -19.33 -1.23 10.22
N ASN A 281 -18.85 -0.79 11.38
CA ASN A 281 -18.41 -1.65 12.46
C ASN A 281 -19.60 -2.11 13.33
N LYS A 282 -19.34 -2.96 14.32
CA LYS A 282 -20.36 -3.48 15.22
C LYS A 282 -21.08 -2.39 16.05
N GLU A 283 -20.43 -1.25 16.29
CA GLU A 283 -21.01 -0.08 16.96
C GLU A 283 -21.88 0.75 16.02
N GLY A 284 -21.98 0.39 14.74
CA GLY A 284 -22.73 1.10 13.71
C GLY A 284 -22.08 2.39 13.25
N LYS A 285 -20.76 2.54 13.42
CA LYS A 285 -19.96 3.65 12.88
C LYS A 285 -19.36 3.27 11.53
N ILE A 286 -19.36 4.20 10.59
CA ILE A 286 -18.69 4.06 9.30
C ILE A 286 -17.17 4.09 9.56
N ILE A 287 -16.49 3.04 9.12
CA ILE A 287 -15.01 2.91 9.24
C ILE A 287 -14.30 3.04 7.90
N ASN A 288 -15.03 2.84 6.81
CA ASN A 288 -14.53 3.04 5.46
C ASN A 288 -15.70 3.40 4.54
N GLU A 289 -15.44 4.31 3.63
CA GLU A 289 -16.33 4.64 2.52
C GLU A 289 -15.53 4.68 1.23
N GLN A 290 -16.08 4.13 0.17
CA GLN A 290 -15.62 4.30 -1.20
C GLN A 290 -16.80 4.77 -2.03
N TYR A 291 -16.63 5.88 -2.75
CA TYR A 291 -17.67 6.34 -3.63
C TYR A 291 -17.16 6.59 -5.06
N TYR A 292 -18.08 6.45 -5.99
CA TYR A 292 -17.87 6.59 -7.43
C TYR A 292 -18.74 7.72 -7.92
N PHE A 293 -18.14 8.88 -8.11
CA PHE A 293 -18.81 10.08 -8.58
C PHE A 293 -18.03 10.70 -9.73
N ASN A 294 -18.68 10.84 -10.88
CA ASN A 294 -18.05 11.47 -12.03
C ASN A 294 -18.32 12.97 -12.02
N ALA A 295 -17.31 13.77 -11.65
CA ALA A 295 -17.41 15.23 -11.58
C ALA A 295 -17.81 15.89 -12.93
N SER A 296 -17.66 15.21 -14.07
CA SER A 296 -18.15 15.71 -15.35
C SER A 296 -19.68 15.76 -15.49
N GLN A 297 -20.40 15.09 -14.59
CA GLN A 297 -21.86 15.15 -14.48
C GLN A 297 -22.35 16.43 -13.84
N LEU A 298 -21.51 17.19 -13.13
CA LEU A 298 -21.90 18.44 -12.51
C LEU A 298 -22.33 19.50 -13.54
N PRO A 299 -23.34 20.32 -13.21
CA PRO A 299 -23.75 21.41 -14.07
C PRO A 299 -22.65 22.49 -14.14
N LYS A 300 -22.36 22.97 -15.35
CA LYS A 300 -21.35 24.02 -15.61
C LYS A 300 -21.95 25.41 -15.46
#